data_3ac53207af5546c39359d31b6843333d
#
_entry.id   3ac53207af5546c39359d31b6843333d
#
_cell.length_a   1.000
_cell.length_b   1.000
_cell.length_c   1.000
_cell.angle_alpha   90.00
_cell.angle_beta   90.00
_cell.angle_gamma   90.00
#
_symmetry.space_group_name_H-M   'P 1'
#
loop_
_entity.id
_entity.type
_entity.pdbx_description
1 polymer ?
#
loop_
_entity_poly.entity_id
_entity_poly.type
_entity_poly.pdbx_seq_one_letter_code
_entity_poly.pdbx_strand_id
1 'polypeptide(L)'
;CDVADDASVKAAIDTTVAAWGSIDFAFNNAGCGADGVHIPFVPLTEVTEGDWDKVIDTNLKGVFHCLKYELIQMQKQGDGAIVNTSSIGGLHMAPMFGAYGPSKAGVNAITQTAAVENAKAGIRVNVICPGPTEGTNLMADSVAAGSQDTEFLKEHIIPMGKLGTTQDVADSVVYLCSNMAGHVTGMALPVCGGMQM
;
A
#
# COMPACT_ATOMS: atom_id res chain seq x y z
N CYS A 1 -3.45 11.96 11.01
CA CYS A 1 -4.53 10.97 10.84
C CYS A 1 -4.02 9.59 11.24
N ASP A 2 -4.72 8.91 12.12
CA ASP A 2 -4.50 7.49 12.41
C ASP A 2 -5.48 6.68 11.55
N VAL A 3 -4.94 5.89 10.61
CA VAL A 3 -5.77 5.11 9.68
C VAL A 3 -6.46 3.92 10.36
N ALA A 4 -5.95 3.44 11.50
CA ALA A 4 -6.58 2.38 12.27
C ALA A 4 -7.88 2.86 12.97
N ASP A 5 -8.07 4.18 13.12
CA ASP A 5 -9.26 4.80 13.72
C ASP A 5 -10.19 5.37 12.63
N ASP A 6 -11.38 4.78 12.48
CA ASP A 6 -12.42 5.21 11.52
C ASP A 6 -12.80 6.69 11.67
N ALA A 7 -12.92 7.17 12.92
CA ALA A 7 -13.28 8.57 13.19
C ALA A 7 -12.16 9.55 12.79
N SER A 8 -10.90 9.16 13.00
CA SER A 8 -9.73 9.94 12.58
C SER A 8 -9.67 10.09 11.06
N VAL A 9 -9.89 8.98 10.32
CA VAL A 9 -9.94 9.01 8.85
C VAL A 9 -11.10 9.89 8.36
N LYS A 10 -12.30 9.70 8.94
CA LYS A 10 -13.45 10.52 8.57
C LYS A 10 -13.17 12.02 8.77
N ALA A 11 -12.58 12.39 9.90
CA ALA A 11 -12.25 13.78 10.20
C ALA A 11 -11.22 14.36 9.21
N ALA A 12 -10.24 13.58 8.77
CA ALA A 12 -9.27 14.01 7.78
C ALA A 12 -9.92 14.28 6.42
N ILE A 13 -10.82 13.40 5.96
CA ILE A 13 -11.59 13.58 4.73
C ILE A 13 -12.50 14.79 4.82
N ASP A 14 -13.28 14.93 5.90
CA ASP A 14 -14.17 16.07 6.10
C ASP A 14 -13.39 17.41 6.09
N THR A 15 -12.22 17.43 6.74
CA THR A 15 -11.35 18.62 6.77
C THR A 15 -10.83 18.98 5.37
N THR A 16 -10.41 17.96 4.60
CA THR A 16 -9.94 18.13 3.22
C THR A 16 -11.04 18.72 2.34
N VAL A 17 -12.24 18.15 2.40
CA VAL A 17 -13.40 18.62 1.62
C VAL A 17 -13.82 20.02 2.04
N ALA A 18 -13.80 20.32 3.34
CA ALA A 18 -14.12 21.67 3.83
C ALA A 18 -13.12 22.72 3.34
N ALA A 19 -11.84 22.36 3.20
CA ALA A 19 -10.78 23.28 2.78
C ALA A 19 -10.75 23.52 1.26
N TRP A 20 -10.98 22.47 0.45
CA TRP A 20 -10.75 22.49 -1.00
C TRP A 20 -11.98 22.16 -1.85
N GLY A 21 -13.06 21.69 -1.24
CA GLY A 21 -14.35 21.40 -1.92
C GLY A 21 -14.41 20.00 -2.56
N SER A 22 -13.27 19.38 -2.88
CA SER A 22 -13.19 18.07 -3.52
C SER A 22 -11.99 17.25 -3.04
N ILE A 23 -11.98 15.96 -3.42
CA ILE A 23 -10.82 15.08 -3.38
C ILE A 23 -10.70 14.47 -4.78
N ASP A 24 -9.73 14.94 -5.55
CA ASP A 24 -9.53 14.47 -6.92
C ASP A 24 -8.63 13.23 -6.95
N PHE A 25 -7.64 13.18 -6.03
CA PHE A 25 -6.68 12.08 -5.89
C PHE A 25 -6.51 11.71 -4.42
N ALA A 26 -6.34 10.41 -4.18
CA ALA A 26 -5.97 9.88 -2.87
C ALA A 26 -4.83 8.87 -2.99
N PHE A 27 -3.85 8.96 -2.07
CA PHE A 27 -2.76 8.01 -1.97
C PHE A 27 -2.71 7.42 -0.56
N ASN A 28 -3.16 6.18 -0.44
CA ASN A 28 -3.22 5.44 0.81
C ASN A 28 -1.89 4.70 1.02
N ASN A 29 -0.95 5.36 1.71
CA ASN A 29 0.41 4.89 1.89
C ASN A 29 0.73 4.43 3.32
N ALA A 30 -0.11 4.72 4.30
CA ALA A 30 0.14 4.31 5.67
C ALA A 30 0.28 2.79 5.78
N GLY A 31 1.30 2.35 6.51
CA GLY A 31 1.54 0.91 6.67
C GLY A 31 2.67 0.61 7.65
N CYS A 32 2.64 -0.59 8.20
CA CYS A 32 3.71 -1.18 9.00
C CYS A 32 4.00 -2.60 8.51
N GLY A 33 5.14 -3.16 8.89
CA GLY A 33 5.53 -4.48 8.45
C GLY A 33 6.41 -5.20 9.45
N ALA A 34 6.71 -6.46 9.15
CA ALA A 34 7.75 -7.19 9.84
C ALA A 34 9.10 -6.57 9.44
N ASP A 35 9.63 -5.76 10.33
CA ASP A 35 10.89 -5.00 10.15
C ASP A 35 11.99 -5.49 11.08
N GLY A 36 11.64 -6.39 12.02
CA GLY A 36 12.54 -6.90 13.04
C GLY A 36 12.73 -5.95 14.23
N VAL A 37 12.20 -4.74 14.16
CA VAL A 37 12.27 -3.72 15.22
C VAL A 37 10.92 -3.57 15.92
N HIS A 38 9.86 -3.29 15.17
CA HIS A 38 8.51 -3.07 15.70
C HIS A 38 7.63 -4.32 15.62
N ILE A 39 7.79 -5.11 14.55
CA ILE A 39 7.11 -6.38 14.33
C ILE A 39 8.17 -7.44 14.01
N PRO A 40 8.29 -8.50 14.81
CA PRO A 40 9.36 -9.48 14.66
C PRO A 40 9.23 -10.32 13.37
N PHE A 41 10.37 -10.74 12.82
CA PHE A 41 10.44 -11.75 11.77
C PHE A 41 10.37 -13.14 12.42
N VAL A 42 9.18 -13.73 12.41
CA VAL A 42 8.93 -15.03 13.02
C VAL A 42 8.08 -15.92 12.12
N PRO A 43 8.18 -17.25 12.23
CA PRO A 43 7.24 -18.16 11.58
C PRO A 43 5.80 -17.84 11.98
N LEU A 44 4.85 -18.17 11.10
CA LEU A 44 3.43 -17.91 11.35
C LEU A 44 2.93 -18.50 12.69
N THR A 45 3.50 -19.60 13.12
CA THR A 45 3.18 -20.27 14.40
C THR A 45 3.60 -19.48 15.64
N GLU A 46 4.47 -18.48 15.49
CA GLU A 46 5.01 -17.66 16.57
C GLU A 46 4.48 -16.22 16.54
N VAL A 47 3.66 -15.87 15.53
CA VAL A 47 3.02 -14.56 15.45
C VAL A 47 2.04 -14.41 16.60
N THR A 48 2.21 -13.34 17.40
CA THR A 48 1.25 -13.03 18.46
C THR A 48 -0.03 -12.41 17.89
N GLU A 49 -1.16 -12.57 18.59
CA GLU A 49 -2.42 -11.92 18.20
C GLU A 49 -2.27 -10.39 18.14
N GLY A 50 -1.53 -9.81 19.08
CA GLY A 50 -1.28 -8.37 19.10
C GLY A 50 -0.47 -7.86 17.88
N ASP A 51 0.55 -8.61 17.45
CA ASP A 51 1.31 -8.26 16.24
C ASP A 51 0.46 -8.43 14.98
N TRP A 52 -0.35 -9.52 14.95
CA TRP A 52 -1.31 -9.75 13.88
C TRP A 52 -2.30 -8.59 13.76
N ASP A 53 -2.97 -8.24 14.84
CA ASP A 53 -3.99 -7.18 14.88
C ASP A 53 -3.40 -5.83 14.49
N LYS A 54 -2.22 -5.48 15.02
CA LYS A 54 -1.54 -4.23 14.69
C LYS A 54 -1.28 -4.09 13.18
N VAL A 55 -0.82 -5.15 12.53
CA VAL A 55 -0.53 -5.15 11.09
C VAL A 55 -1.84 -5.09 10.28
N ILE A 56 -2.84 -5.89 10.64
CA ILE A 56 -4.12 -5.93 9.94
C ILE A 56 -4.87 -4.61 10.12
N ASP A 57 -4.93 -4.07 11.33
CA ASP A 57 -5.64 -2.82 11.62
C ASP A 57 -5.02 -1.64 10.86
N THR A 58 -3.69 -1.57 10.78
CA THR A 58 -3.03 -0.49 10.03
C THR A 58 -3.12 -0.71 8.53
N ASN A 59 -2.66 -1.88 8.03
CA ASN A 59 -2.42 -2.07 6.59
C ASN A 59 -3.68 -2.36 5.79
N LEU A 60 -4.62 -3.14 6.34
CA LEU A 60 -5.80 -3.57 5.60
C LEU A 60 -7.05 -2.80 6.04
N LYS A 61 -7.34 -2.78 7.32
CA LYS A 61 -8.50 -2.07 7.87
C LYS A 61 -8.36 -0.56 7.69
N GLY A 62 -7.13 -0.01 7.84
CA GLY A 62 -6.84 1.38 7.55
C GLY A 62 -7.13 1.76 6.10
N VAL A 63 -6.73 0.93 5.14
CA VAL A 63 -7.09 1.14 3.72
C VAL A 63 -8.59 1.06 3.50
N PHE A 64 -9.29 0.14 4.18
CA PHE A 64 -10.75 0.08 4.13
C PHE A 64 -11.40 1.37 4.64
N HIS A 65 -10.94 1.92 5.77
CA HIS A 65 -11.44 3.19 6.31
C HIS A 65 -11.25 4.34 5.31
N CYS A 66 -10.05 4.45 4.72
CA CYS A 66 -9.75 5.46 3.71
C CYS A 66 -10.67 5.32 2.50
N LEU A 67 -10.69 4.16 1.85
CA LEU A 67 -11.54 3.86 0.70
C LEU A 67 -13.01 4.19 0.94
N LYS A 68 -13.53 3.84 2.12
CA LYS A 68 -14.94 4.11 2.48
C LYS A 68 -15.30 5.59 2.34
N TYR A 69 -14.51 6.48 2.91
CA TYR A 69 -14.84 7.91 2.93
C TYR A 69 -14.41 8.63 1.64
N GLU A 70 -13.29 8.22 1.04
CA GLU A 70 -12.84 8.72 -0.27
C GLU A 70 -13.88 8.41 -1.35
N LEU A 71 -14.33 7.15 -1.43
CA LEU A 71 -15.32 6.73 -2.42
C LEU A 71 -16.67 7.43 -2.22
N ILE A 72 -17.16 7.57 -0.98
CA ILE A 72 -18.37 8.32 -0.69
C ILE A 72 -18.28 9.75 -1.22
N GLN A 73 -17.12 10.40 -1.08
CA GLN A 73 -16.91 11.75 -1.57
C GLN A 73 -16.76 11.80 -3.09
N MET A 74 -15.95 10.91 -3.68
CA MET A 74 -15.72 10.87 -5.13
C MET A 74 -16.97 10.46 -5.91
N GLN A 75 -17.85 9.62 -5.35
CA GLN A 75 -19.16 9.32 -5.96
C GLN A 75 -20.05 10.55 -6.11
N LYS A 76 -20.01 11.49 -5.17
CA LYS A 76 -20.73 12.77 -5.27
C LYS A 76 -20.15 13.67 -6.36
N GLN A 77 -18.85 13.56 -6.61
CA GLN A 77 -18.11 14.34 -7.63
C GLN A 77 -18.30 13.74 -9.02
N GLY A 78 -18.49 12.42 -9.14
CA GLY A 78 -18.55 11.71 -10.40
C GLY A 78 -17.19 11.52 -11.06
N ASP A 79 -16.10 11.69 -10.31
CA ASP A 79 -14.70 11.52 -10.76
C ASP A 79 -13.78 11.31 -9.58
N GLY A 80 -12.62 10.67 -9.82
CA GLY A 80 -11.58 10.49 -8.83
C GLY A 80 -10.58 9.39 -9.18
N ALA A 81 -9.39 9.44 -8.54
CA ALA A 81 -8.42 8.37 -8.64
C ALA A 81 -7.78 8.07 -7.29
N ILE A 82 -7.82 6.80 -6.90
CA ILE A 82 -7.25 6.30 -5.65
C ILE A 82 -6.11 5.34 -5.96
N VAL A 83 -4.98 5.49 -5.26
CA VAL A 83 -3.87 4.56 -5.31
C VAL A 83 -3.59 4.05 -3.90
N ASN A 84 -3.68 2.76 -3.72
CA ASN A 84 -3.33 2.09 -2.47
C ASN A 84 -1.90 1.55 -2.51
N THR A 85 -1.28 1.37 -1.35
CA THR A 85 0.06 0.79 -1.22
C THR A 85 -0.02 -0.63 -0.67
N SER A 86 0.23 -1.61 -1.55
CA SER A 86 0.46 -2.99 -1.19
C SER A 86 1.97 -3.25 -1.03
N SER A 87 2.44 -4.35 -1.56
CA SER A 87 3.84 -4.79 -1.60
C SER A 87 3.97 -5.92 -2.62
N ILE A 88 5.18 -6.16 -3.10
CA ILE A 88 5.50 -7.41 -3.78
C ILE A 88 5.19 -8.62 -2.86
N GLY A 89 5.32 -8.48 -1.54
CA GLY A 89 4.89 -9.46 -0.55
C GLY A 89 3.37 -9.70 -0.47
N GLY A 90 2.55 -8.87 -1.13
CA GLY A 90 1.11 -9.10 -1.31
C GLY A 90 0.78 -9.85 -2.62
N LEU A 91 1.74 -10.00 -3.52
CA LEU A 91 1.65 -10.81 -4.74
C LEU A 91 2.31 -12.18 -4.56
N HIS A 92 3.46 -12.20 -3.91
CA HIS A 92 4.24 -13.41 -3.66
C HIS A 92 4.63 -13.47 -2.18
N MET A 93 4.18 -14.52 -1.51
CA MET A 93 4.41 -14.69 -0.07
C MET A 93 5.86 -15.08 0.20
N ALA A 94 6.43 -14.48 1.24
CA ALA A 94 7.73 -14.87 1.78
C ALA A 94 7.57 -15.46 3.19
N PRO A 95 8.43 -16.39 3.59
CA PRO A 95 8.44 -16.89 4.97
C PRO A 95 8.78 -15.77 5.96
N MET A 96 8.40 -15.92 7.20
CA MET A 96 8.72 -15.04 8.33
C MET A 96 8.03 -13.66 8.32
N PHE A 97 7.16 -13.37 7.34
CA PHE A 97 6.46 -12.08 7.24
C PHE A 97 5.14 -12.00 8.02
N GLY A 98 4.76 -13.07 8.75
CA GLY A 98 3.60 -13.08 9.64
C GLY A 98 2.31 -12.56 8.98
N ALA A 99 1.70 -11.54 9.57
CA ALA A 99 0.48 -10.89 9.06
C ALA A 99 0.72 -9.96 7.87
N TYR A 100 1.98 -9.58 7.58
CA TYR A 100 2.28 -8.57 6.56
C TYR A 100 1.83 -9.01 5.16
N GLY A 101 2.27 -10.20 4.70
CA GLY A 101 1.85 -10.75 3.40
C GLY A 101 0.32 -10.82 3.27
N PRO A 102 -0.40 -11.48 4.19
CA PRO A 102 -1.86 -11.50 4.21
C PRO A 102 -2.49 -10.12 4.18
N SER A 103 -1.99 -9.14 4.93
CA SER A 103 -2.52 -7.76 4.93
C SER A 103 -2.39 -7.10 3.56
N LYS A 104 -1.24 -7.26 2.90
CA LYS A 104 -0.97 -6.66 1.58
C LYS A 104 -1.71 -7.38 0.45
N ALA A 105 -1.90 -8.71 0.54
CA ALA A 105 -2.79 -9.45 -0.36
C ALA A 105 -4.26 -8.98 -0.20
N GLY A 106 -4.69 -8.74 1.04
CA GLY A 106 -6.00 -8.15 1.33
C GLY A 106 -6.19 -6.77 0.70
N VAL A 107 -5.14 -5.93 0.71
CA VAL A 107 -5.16 -4.61 0.04
C VAL A 107 -5.35 -4.76 -1.47
N ASN A 108 -4.71 -5.75 -2.11
CA ASN A 108 -4.93 -6.03 -3.53
C ASN A 108 -6.40 -6.39 -3.80
N ALA A 109 -6.97 -7.27 -2.98
CA ALA A 109 -8.35 -7.73 -3.13
C ALA A 109 -9.37 -6.59 -2.93
N ILE A 110 -9.24 -5.80 -1.85
CA ILE A 110 -10.17 -4.69 -1.59
C ILE A 110 -10.06 -3.58 -2.65
N THR A 111 -8.86 -3.36 -3.21
CA THR A 111 -8.64 -2.44 -4.33
C THR A 111 -9.44 -2.88 -5.56
N GLN A 112 -9.39 -4.16 -5.92
CA GLN A 112 -10.13 -4.70 -7.06
C GLN A 112 -11.64 -4.59 -6.83
N THR A 113 -12.13 -4.89 -5.64
CA THR A 113 -13.55 -4.72 -5.28
C THR A 113 -13.97 -3.27 -5.45
N ALA A 114 -13.24 -2.32 -4.86
CA ALA A 114 -13.53 -0.89 -4.97
C ALA A 114 -13.50 -0.40 -6.42
N ALA A 115 -12.55 -0.87 -7.22
CA ALA A 115 -12.44 -0.54 -8.63
C ALA A 115 -13.66 -0.96 -9.44
N VAL A 116 -14.10 -2.23 -9.31
CA VAL A 116 -15.23 -2.76 -10.05
C VAL A 116 -16.55 -2.09 -9.66
N GLU A 117 -16.74 -1.83 -8.37
CA GLU A 117 -17.95 -1.18 -7.85
C GLU A 117 -18.09 0.27 -8.30
N ASN A 118 -16.98 0.98 -8.52
CA ASN A 118 -16.97 2.43 -8.73
C ASN A 118 -16.58 2.87 -10.16
N ALA A 119 -16.21 1.94 -11.04
CA ALA A 119 -15.79 2.27 -12.41
C ALA A 119 -16.85 3.06 -13.19
N LYS A 120 -18.14 2.70 -13.06
CA LYS A 120 -19.25 3.41 -13.74
C LYS A 120 -19.48 4.83 -13.19
N ALA A 121 -19.01 5.12 -11.99
CA ALA A 121 -19.05 6.43 -11.40
C ALA A 121 -17.84 7.32 -11.82
N GLY A 122 -16.99 6.85 -12.74
CA GLY A 122 -15.82 7.59 -13.20
C GLY A 122 -14.61 7.49 -12.25
N ILE A 123 -14.68 6.66 -11.22
CA ILE A 123 -13.63 6.55 -10.21
C ILE A 123 -12.70 5.38 -10.54
N ARG A 124 -11.39 5.63 -10.56
CA ARG A 124 -10.36 4.61 -10.75
C ARG A 124 -9.67 4.28 -9.42
N VAL A 125 -9.52 3.00 -9.12
CA VAL A 125 -8.86 2.54 -7.90
C VAL A 125 -7.80 1.51 -8.29
N ASN A 126 -6.54 1.82 -7.99
CA ASN A 126 -5.41 0.96 -8.31
C ASN A 126 -4.53 0.73 -7.07
N VAL A 127 -3.61 -0.19 -7.15
CA VAL A 127 -2.66 -0.46 -6.09
C VAL A 127 -1.25 -0.61 -6.66
N ILE A 128 -0.28 -0.01 -5.99
CA ILE A 128 1.14 -0.24 -6.26
C ILE A 128 1.67 -1.34 -5.35
N CYS A 129 2.59 -2.14 -5.87
CA CYS A 129 3.26 -3.23 -5.15
C CYS A 129 4.78 -3.00 -5.17
N PRO A 130 5.31 -2.12 -4.28
CA PRO A 130 6.74 -1.87 -4.21
C PRO A 130 7.51 -3.12 -3.80
N GLY A 131 8.71 -3.26 -4.37
CA GLY A 131 9.77 -4.12 -3.87
C GLY A 131 10.63 -3.40 -2.81
N PRO A 132 11.83 -3.93 -2.53
CA PRO A 132 12.79 -3.28 -1.64
C PRO A 132 13.11 -1.87 -2.12
N THR A 133 12.81 -0.87 -1.29
CA THR A 133 12.88 0.56 -1.63
C THR A 133 13.76 1.28 -0.61
N GLU A 134 14.87 1.87 -1.08
CA GLU A 134 15.76 2.68 -0.24
C GLU A 134 15.11 4.00 0.19
N GLY A 135 15.60 4.56 1.30
CA GLY A 135 15.10 5.82 1.84
C GLY A 135 13.78 5.70 2.61
N THR A 136 13.30 4.48 2.87
CA THR A 136 12.13 4.23 3.72
C THR A 136 12.56 3.79 5.13
N ASN A 137 11.77 4.16 6.15
CA ASN A 137 12.03 3.70 7.51
C ASN A 137 11.96 2.17 7.62
N LEU A 138 10.98 1.55 6.96
CA LEU A 138 10.83 0.08 6.95
C LEU A 138 12.10 -0.62 6.44
N MET A 139 12.73 -0.11 5.37
CA MET A 139 13.98 -0.68 4.86
C MET A 139 15.13 -0.41 5.82
N ALA A 140 15.24 0.81 6.35
CA ALA A 140 16.30 1.18 7.30
C ALA A 140 16.23 0.32 8.57
N ASP A 141 15.04 0.11 9.11
CA ASP A 141 14.79 -0.72 10.29
C ASP A 141 15.13 -2.19 10.01
N SER A 142 14.72 -2.71 8.86
CA SER A 142 15.00 -4.10 8.45
C SER A 142 16.50 -4.36 8.27
N VAL A 143 17.23 -3.40 7.72
CA VAL A 143 18.69 -3.48 7.58
C VAL A 143 19.36 -3.40 8.97
N ALA A 144 18.93 -2.48 9.82
CA ALA A 144 19.47 -2.32 11.17
C ALA A 144 19.24 -3.56 12.04
N ALA A 145 18.11 -4.23 11.86
CA ALA A 145 17.79 -5.51 12.52
C ALA A 145 18.57 -6.71 11.94
N GLY A 146 19.35 -6.53 10.86
CA GLY A 146 20.05 -7.60 10.16
C GLY A 146 19.13 -8.58 9.42
N SER A 147 17.87 -8.20 9.21
CA SER A 147 16.86 -9.01 8.56
C SER A 147 16.85 -8.88 7.04
N GLN A 148 17.54 -7.84 6.51
CA GLN A 148 17.73 -7.65 5.07
C GLN A 148 19.19 -7.30 4.75
N ASP A 149 19.76 -8.02 3.78
CA ASP A 149 21.06 -7.74 3.18
C ASP A 149 20.82 -7.09 1.80
N THR A 150 21.11 -5.80 1.72
CA THR A 150 20.85 -5.00 0.51
C THR A 150 21.75 -5.41 -0.67
N GLU A 151 22.97 -5.85 -0.42
CA GLU A 151 23.86 -6.31 -1.49
C GLU A 151 23.38 -7.66 -2.04
N PHE A 152 22.99 -8.59 -1.14
CA PHE A 152 22.39 -9.85 -1.57
C PHE A 152 21.13 -9.63 -2.41
N LEU A 153 20.26 -8.69 -2.00
CA LEU A 153 19.05 -8.34 -2.76
C LEU A 153 19.39 -7.84 -4.17
N LYS A 154 20.36 -6.94 -4.29
CA LYS A 154 20.79 -6.37 -5.59
C LYS A 154 21.44 -7.42 -6.49
N GLU A 155 22.28 -8.28 -5.94
CA GLU A 155 23.04 -9.23 -6.73
C GLU A 155 22.24 -10.47 -7.14
N HIS A 156 21.28 -10.90 -6.32
CA HIS A 156 20.67 -12.22 -6.47
C HIS A 156 19.16 -12.23 -6.62
N ILE A 157 18.47 -11.16 -6.17
CA ILE A 157 17.02 -11.17 -6.07
C ILE A 157 16.35 -10.17 -7.02
N ILE A 158 16.95 -9.00 -7.22
CA ILE A 158 16.37 -7.93 -8.05
C ILE A 158 17.01 -7.96 -9.45
N PRO A 159 16.28 -8.36 -10.51
CA PRO A 159 16.86 -8.45 -11.87
C PRO A 159 17.49 -7.15 -12.38
N MET A 160 16.97 -5.98 -12.00
CA MET A 160 17.58 -4.68 -12.35
C MET A 160 18.87 -4.37 -11.57
N GLY A 161 19.29 -5.20 -10.61
CA GLY A 161 20.53 -5.06 -9.86
C GLY A 161 20.60 -3.85 -8.93
N LYS A 162 19.48 -3.23 -8.59
CA LYS A 162 19.39 -2.06 -7.70
C LYS A 162 18.10 -2.04 -6.91
N LEU A 163 18.13 -1.43 -5.73
CA LEU A 163 16.92 -1.12 -4.98
C LEU A 163 16.08 -0.09 -5.75
N GLY A 164 14.77 -0.10 -5.53
CA GLY A 164 13.92 1.01 -5.92
C GLY A 164 14.20 2.26 -5.06
N THR A 165 13.92 3.43 -5.60
CA THR A 165 13.93 4.68 -4.85
C THR A 165 12.51 5.09 -4.47
N THR A 166 12.38 5.96 -3.48
CA THR A 166 11.08 6.58 -3.14
C THR A 166 10.49 7.34 -4.33
N GLN A 167 11.35 7.88 -5.22
CA GLN A 167 10.92 8.57 -6.43
C GLN A 167 10.32 7.59 -7.46
N ASP A 168 10.91 6.40 -7.65
CA ASP A 168 10.35 5.38 -8.56
C ASP A 168 8.92 5.00 -8.15
N VAL A 169 8.69 4.91 -6.83
CA VAL A 169 7.36 4.64 -6.27
C VAL A 169 6.42 5.82 -6.50
N ALA A 170 6.86 7.04 -6.20
CA ALA A 170 6.06 8.25 -6.37
C ALA A 170 5.65 8.50 -7.83
N ASP A 171 6.55 8.28 -8.79
CA ASP A 171 6.26 8.44 -10.23
C ASP A 171 5.16 7.47 -10.67
N SER A 172 5.14 6.25 -10.13
CA SER A 172 4.10 5.26 -10.39
C SER A 172 2.73 5.73 -9.87
N VAL A 173 2.70 6.36 -8.70
CA VAL A 173 1.48 6.95 -8.12
C VAL A 173 0.98 8.11 -8.98
N VAL A 174 1.87 9.02 -9.37
CA VAL A 174 1.54 10.15 -10.25
C VAL A 174 0.96 9.66 -11.58
N TYR A 175 1.57 8.64 -12.19
CA TYR A 175 1.02 8.01 -13.40
C TYR A 175 -0.40 7.49 -13.18
N LEU A 176 -0.63 6.70 -12.14
CA LEU A 176 -1.96 6.10 -11.86
C LEU A 176 -3.02 7.14 -11.49
N CYS A 177 -2.64 8.25 -10.88
CA CYS A 177 -3.55 9.37 -10.61
C CYS A 177 -3.86 10.19 -11.88
N SER A 178 -2.95 10.24 -12.85
CA SER A 178 -3.08 11.10 -14.03
C SER A 178 -4.06 10.56 -15.08
N ASN A 179 -4.42 11.42 -16.05
CA ASN A 179 -5.21 11.06 -17.22
C ASN A 179 -4.51 10.05 -18.16
N MET A 180 -3.18 9.88 -18.05
CA MET A 180 -2.45 8.85 -18.79
C MET A 180 -2.90 7.43 -18.41
N ALA A 181 -3.40 7.26 -17.20
CA ALA A 181 -3.97 6.00 -16.71
C ALA A 181 -5.51 5.95 -16.82
N GLY A 182 -6.13 6.75 -17.70
CA GLY A 182 -7.58 6.91 -17.82
C GLY A 182 -8.38 5.64 -18.10
N HIS A 183 -7.73 4.55 -18.55
CA HIS A 183 -8.35 3.24 -18.74
C HIS A 183 -7.73 2.15 -17.86
N VAL A 184 -7.07 2.54 -16.76
CA VAL A 184 -6.43 1.65 -15.79
C VAL A 184 -7.16 1.72 -14.47
N THR A 185 -7.84 0.65 -14.10
CA THR A 185 -8.50 0.48 -12.79
C THR A 185 -8.46 -0.98 -12.36
N GLY A 186 -8.38 -1.23 -11.06
CA GLY A 186 -8.24 -2.58 -10.48
C GLY A 186 -6.86 -3.22 -10.66
N MET A 187 -5.86 -2.45 -11.13
CA MET A 187 -4.51 -2.94 -11.40
C MET A 187 -3.68 -3.03 -10.13
N ALA A 188 -2.99 -4.15 -9.94
CA ALA A 188 -1.87 -4.27 -9.01
C ALA A 188 -0.57 -4.09 -9.80
N LEU A 189 0.08 -2.93 -9.65
CA LEU A 189 1.27 -2.55 -10.40
C LEU A 189 2.55 -2.84 -9.60
N PRO A 190 3.37 -3.84 -9.99
CA PRO A 190 4.65 -4.07 -9.36
C PRO A 190 5.64 -2.95 -9.68
N VAL A 191 6.28 -2.40 -8.64
CA VAL A 191 7.37 -1.42 -8.72
C VAL A 191 8.57 -2.02 -8.01
N CYS A 192 9.19 -3.03 -8.62
CA CYS A 192 10.08 -3.95 -7.91
C CYS A 192 11.38 -4.34 -8.67
N GLY A 193 11.68 -3.66 -9.80
CA GLY A 193 12.88 -3.96 -10.58
C GLY A 193 12.91 -5.36 -11.21
N GLY A 194 11.73 -5.96 -11.48
CA GLY A 194 11.60 -7.31 -12.04
C GLY A 194 11.64 -8.43 -11.00
N MET A 195 11.68 -8.11 -9.71
CA MET A 195 11.65 -9.10 -8.65
C MET A 195 10.37 -9.95 -8.74
N GLN A 196 10.52 -11.26 -8.84
CA GLN A 196 9.42 -12.24 -8.87
C GLN A 196 8.44 -12.09 -10.05
N MET A 197 8.97 -11.81 -11.18
CA MET A 197 8.23 -11.91 -12.43
C MET A 197 8.25 -13.35 -12.96
#